data_49c24dde949814e3042e50136ccdc3dc
#
_entry.id   49c24dde949814e3042e50136ccdc3dc
#
_cell.length_a   1.000
_cell.length_b   1.000
_cell.length_c   1.000
_cell.angle_alpha   90.00
_cell.angle_beta   90.00
_cell.angle_gamma   90.00
#
_symmetry.space_group_name_H-M   'P 1'
#
loop_
_entity.id
_entity.type
_entity.pdbx_description
1 polymer ?
#
loop_
_entity_poly.entity_id
_entity_poly.type
_entity_poly.pdbx_seq_one_letter_code
_entity_poly.pdbx_strand_id
1 'polypeptide(L)'
;MKLSSPAAQRNREPIAAVLADWLPKRGLVLEVASGSGEHAAFLAQIFPALEWQPTDPDPDALSSIEAWRADLGLANLREPVIIDATAATWPVERAEAVLNINMAHISPWEATIGLLDGAARVLPVGGPLILYGPWIVEGVETAPSNLAFDADLKRRNPAWGLRRVEDLAREAEARGLMPADQKIMPANNRMLLFLCA
;
A
#
# COMPACT_ATOMS: atom_id res chain seq x y z
N MET A 1 -2.83 -11.12 18.76
CA MET A 1 -3.24 -12.36 18.02
C MET A 1 -3.12 -12.06 16.53
N LYS A 2 -2.55 -12.98 15.72
CA LYS A 2 -2.44 -12.77 14.28
C LYS A 2 -3.83 -12.69 13.62
N LEU A 3 -4.10 -11.60 12.94
CA LEU A 3 -5.23 -11.49 12.04
C LEU A 3 -4.85 -12.06 10.67
N SER A 4 -5.81 -12.62 9.96
CA SER A 4 -5.63 -13.20 8.64
C SER A 4 -6.74 -12.72 7.71
N SER A 5 -6.39 -12.48 6.44
CA SER A 5 -7.32 -12.00 5.42
C SER A 5 -7.33 -12.95 4.23
N PRO A 6 -8.48 -13.56 3.89
CA PRO A 6 -8.57 -14.36 2.66
C PRO A 6 -8.20 -13.60 1.39
N ALA A 7 -8.36 -12.28 1.38
CA ALA A 7 -7.93 -11.43 0.28
C ALA A 7 -6.39 -11.36 0.20
N ALA A 8 -5.71 -11.16 1.34
CA ALA A 8 -4.26 -11.15 1.41
C ALA A 8 -3.66 -12.48 0.94
N GLN A 9 -4.22 -13.60 1.34
CA GLN A 9 -3.75 -14.92 0.92
C GLN A 9 -3.85 -15.14 -0.60
N ARG A 10 -4.88 -14.60 -1.25
CA ARG A 10 -5.05 -14.74 -2.70
C ARG A 10 -4.17 -13.82 -3.54
N ASN A 11 -3.85 -12.62 -3.03
CA ASN A 11 -3.18 -11.59 -3.83
C ASN A 11 -1.69 -11.41 -3.51
N ARG A 12 -1.19 -11.94 -2.40
CA ARG A 12 0.21 -11.73 -1.95
C ARG A 12 1.25 -12.22 -2.95
N GLU A 13 1.06 -13.41 -3.57
CA GLU A 13 1.99 -13.94 -4.56
C GLU A 13 2.00 -13.14 -5.87
N PRO A 14 0.84 -12.82 -6.49
CA PRO A 14 0.79 -11.89 -7.62
C PRO A 14 1.41 -10.52 -7.32
N ILE A 15 1.17 -9.96 -6.14
CA ILE A 15 1.78 -8.69 -5.72
C ILE A 15 3.30 -8.84 -5.64
N ALA A 16 3.81 -9.89 -4.99
CA ALA A 16 5.25 -10.14 -4.87
C ALA A 16 5.93 -10.28 -6.24
N ALA A 17 5.28 -10.92 -7.20
CA ALA A 17 5.81 -11.06 -8.56
C ALA A 17 6.05 -9.71 -9.25
N VAL A 18 5.13 -8.75 -9.11
CA VAL A 18 5.30 -7.40 -9.65
C VAL A 18 6.33 -6.60 -8.85
N LEU A 19 6.32 -6.74 -7.52
CA LEU A 19 7.27 -6.05 -6.64
C LEU A 19 8.72 -6.47 -6.92
N ALA A 20 8.97 -7.69 -7.40
CA ALA A 20 10.32 -8.15 -7.76
C ALA A 20 10.96 -7.29 -8.86
N ASP A 21 10.15 -6.70 -9.75
CA ASP A 21 10.63 -5.80 -10.82
C ASP A 21 10.70 -4.34 -10.38
N TRP A 22 9.86 -3.92 -9.42
CA TRP A 22 9.67 -2.51 -9.08
C TRP A 22 10.39 -2.07 -7.80
N LEU A 23 10.67 -2.98 -6.88
CA LEU A 23 11.39 -2.66 -5.64
C LEU A 23 12.90 -2.48 -5.88
N PRO A 24 13.55 -1.62 -5.10
CA PRO A 24 14.99 -1.54 -5.07
C PRO A 24 15.59 -2.87 -4.55
N LYS A 25 16.85 -3.13 -4.88
CA LYS A 25 17.53 -4.37 -4.48
C LYS A 25 17.84 -4.45 -2.98
N ARG A 26 17.84 -3.32 -2.28
CA ARG A 26 18.13 -3.17 -0.84
C ARG A 26 17.58 -1.85 -0.32
N GLY A 27 17.48 -1.72 0.98
CA GLY A 27 16.99 -0.54 1.68
C GLY A 27 15.67 -0.79 2.38
N LEU A 28 15.00 0.27 2.80
CA LEU A 28 13.78 0.22 3.57
C LEU A 28 12.55 0.33 2.67
N VAL A 29 11.65 -0.63 2.77
CA VAL A 29 10.28 -0.52 2.24
C VAL A 29 9.35 -0.10 3.38
N LEU A 30 8.72 1.04 3.24
CA LEU A 30 7.69 1.52 4.15
C LEU A 30 6.32 1.08 3.64
N GLU A 31 5.66 0.18 4.35
CA GLU A 31 4.29 -0.24 4.05
C GLU A 31 3.31 0.55 4.90
N VAL A 32 2.53 1.42 4.25
CA VAL A 32 1.56 2.29 4.90
C VAL A 32 0.21 1.61 4.97
N ALA A 33 -0.40 1.55 6.17
CA ALA A 33 -1.65 0.85 6.46
C ALA A 33 -1.54 -0.66 6.16
N SER A 34 -0.67 -1.35 6.88
CA SER A 34 -0.39 -2.78 6.70
C SER A 34 -1.53 -3.70 7.18
N GLY A 35 -2.53 -3.17 7.88
CA GLY A 35 -3.70 -3.88 8.34
C GLY A 35 -3.35 -5.11 9.18
N SER A 36 -3.75 -6.30 8.72
CA SER A 36 -3.45 -7.56 9.43
C SER A 36 -1.95 -7.87 9.58
N GLY A 37 -1.08 -7.24 8.78
CA GLY A 37 0.35 -7.54 8.72
C GLY A 37 0.73 -8.76 7.88
N GLU A 38 -0.25 -9.44 7.28
CA GLU A 38 -0.01 -10.67 6.51
C GLU A 38 0.81 -10.41 5.25
N HIS A 39 0.60 -9.25 4.57
CA HIS A 39 1.43 -8.85 3.43
C HIS A 39 2.85 -8.52 3.87
N ALA A 40 3.02 -7.67 4.88
CA ALA A 40 4.34 -7.31 5.41
C ALA A 40 5.18 -8.54 5.78
N ALA A 41 4.55 -9.48 6.50
CA ALA A 41 5.19 -10.72 6.93
C ALA A 41 5.59 -11.61 5.73
N PHE A 42 4.71 -11.78 4.76
CA PHE A 42 4.98 -12.56 3.55
C PHE A 42 6.06 -11.90 2.67
N LEU A 43 5.93 -10.59 2.43
CA LEU A 43 6.86 -9.87 1.55
C LEU A 43 8.26 -9.74 2.15
N ALA A 44 8.38 -9.58 3.47
CA ALA A 44 9.68 -9.63 4.15
C ALA A 44 10.38 -10.99 3.98
N GLN A 45 9.65 -12.11 3.93
CA GLN A 45 10.23 -13.42 3.61
C GLN A 45 10.73 -13.52 2.16
N ILE A 46 9.93 -12.97 1.21
CA ILE A 46 10.26 -13.04 -0.23
C ILE A 46 11.45 -12.12 -0.58
N PHE A 47 11.58 -10.98 0.12
CA PHE A 47 12.62 -9.97 -0.15
C PHE A 47 13.60 -9.82 1.02
N PRO A 48 14.44 -10.84 1.34
CA PRO A 48 15.28 -10.83 2.53
C PRO A 48 16.40 -9.77 2.51
N ALA A 49 16.70 -9.18 1.35
CA ALA A 49 17.68 -8.09 1.21
C ALA A 49 17.08 -6.71 1.49
N LEU A 50 15.76 -6.61 1.67
CA LEU A 50 15.04 -5.39 2.00
C LEU A 50 14.64 -5.42 3.47
N GLU A 51 14.72 -4.28 4.14
CA GLU A 51 14.09 -4.07 5.43
C GLU A 51 12.62 -3.67 5.21
N TRP A 52 11.73 -4.23 6.00
CA TRP A 52 10.29 -3.98 5.89
C TRP A 52 9.78 -3.27 7.13
N GLN A 53 9.29 -2.04 6.95
CA GLN A 53 8.67 -1.24 8.00
C GLN A 53 7.16 -1.22 7.83
N PRO A 54 6.43 -2.09 8.53
CA PRO A 54 4.97 -2.07 8.53
C PRO A 54 4.46 -0.94 9.43
N THR A 55 3.32 -0.36 9.03
CA THR A 55 2.68 0.72 9.78
C THR A 55 1.17 0.62 9.73
N ASP A 56 0.50 1.09 10.77
CA ASP A 56 -0.96 1.24 10.79
C ASP A 56 -1.36 2.25 11.87
N PRO A 57 -2.46 3.01 11.72
CA PRO A 57 -2.99 3.84 12.80
C PRO A 57 -3.75 3.04 13.86
N ASP A 58 -4.22 1.82 13.55
CA ASP A 58 -5.02 0.98 14.43
C ASP A 58 -4.14 0.14 15.37
N PRO A 59 -4.28 0.27 16.70
CA PRO A 59 -3.55 -0.55 17.67
C PRO A 59 -3.78 -2.06 17.54
N ASP A 60 -4.96 -2.49 17.11
CA ASP A 60 -5.25 -3.91 16.88
C ASP A 60 -4.49 -4.46 15.66
N ALA A 61 -4.37 -3.65 14.60
CA ALA A 61 -3.54 -3.97 13.46
C ALA A 61 -2.06 -4.08 13.88
N LEU A 62 -1.53 -3.11 14.64
CA LEU A 62 -0.15 -3.15 15.15
C LEU A 62 0.11 -4.40 16.00
N SER A 63 -0.85 -4.77 16.87
CA SER A 63 -0.76 -6.00 17.69
C SER A 63 -0.74 -7.26 16.81
N SER A 64 -1.45 -7.27 15.70
CA SER A 64 -1.44 -8.38 14.74
C SER A 64 -0.11 -8.46 13.98
N ILE A 65 0.41 -7.33 13.51
CA ILE A 65 1.71 -7.24 12.83
C ILE A 65 2.82 -7.77 13.74
N GLU A 66 2.83 -7.35 15.01
CA GLU A 66 3.80 -7.82 15.99
C GLU A 66 3.70 -9.34 16.24
N ALA A 67 2.47 -9.87 16.26
CA ALA A 67 2.27 -11.31 16.39
C ALA A 67 2.78 -12.09 15.16
N TRP A 68 2.69 -11.54 13.95
CA TRP A 68 3.30 -12.09 12.75
C TRP A 68 4.83 -12.05 12.83
N ARG A 69 5.40 -10.90 13.24
CA ARG A 69 6.83 -10.70 13.41
C ARG A 69 7.42 -11.70 14.40
N ALA A 70 6.81 -11.83 15.57
CA ALA A 70 7.25 -12.76 16.61
C ALA A 70 7.20 -14.24 16.17
N ASP A 71 6.15 -14.62 15.42
CA ASP A 71 5.99 -15.98 14.92
C ASP A 71 7.02 -16.37 13.87
N LEU A 72 7.38 -15.46 12.97
CA LEU A 72 8.30 -15.72 11.87
C LEU A 72 9.77 -15.49 12.23
N GLY A 73 10.07 -14.67 13.22
CA GLY A 73 11.44 -14.37 13.66
C GLY A 73 12.33 -13.74 12.58
N LEU A 74 11.73 -13.01 11.62
CA LEU A 74 12.45 -12.40 10.51
C LEU A 74 13.20 -11.15 10.97
N ALA A 75 14.51 -11.14 10.79
CA ALA A 75 15.36 -10.02 11.19
C ALA A 75 15.10 -8.73 10.38
N ASN A 76 14.60 -8.87 9.16
CA ASN A 76 14.30 -7.77 8.25
C ASN A 76 12.85 -7.25 8.34
N LEU A 77 12.00 -7.84 9.17
CA LEU A 77 10.67 -7.31 9.48
C LEU A 77 10.75 -6.50 10.78
N ARG A 78 10.71 -5.19 10.65
CA ARG A 78 10.85 -4.25 11.78
C ARG A 78 9.60 -4.25 12.68
N GLU A 79 9.77 -3.74 13.89
CA GLU A 79 8.63 -3.45 14.76
C GLU A 79 7.66 -2.48 14.08
N PRO A 80 6.34 -2.74 14.17
CA PRO A 80 5.37 -1.85 13.55
C PRO A 80 5.36 -0.48 14.24
N VAL A 81 5.17 0.58 13.46
CA VAL A 81 5.03 1.94 13.98
C VAL A 81 3.68 2.54 13.63
N ILE A 82 3.20 3.43 14.49
CA ILE A 82 1.95 4.16 14.25
C ILE A 82 2.18 5.19 13.16
N ILE A 83 1.44 5.07 12.05
CA ILE A 83 1.32 6.12 11.04
C ILE A 83 -0.16 6.28 10.68
N ASP A 84 -0.69 7.45 10.98
CA ASP A 84 -1.87 7.97 10.30
C ASP A 84 -1.40 8.65 9.02
N ALA A 85 -1.89 8.20 7.87
CA ALA A 85 -1.50 8.76 6.57
C ALA A 85 -1.77 10.28 6.49
N THR A 86 -2.80 10.77 7.18
CA THR A 86 -3.18 12.20 7.22
C THR A 86 -2.28 13.05 8.11
N ALA A 87 -1.39 12.44 8.91
CA ALA A 87 -0.51 13.19 9.80
C ALA A 87 0.51 14.02 9.02
N ALA A 88 0.73 15.25 9.47
CA ALA A 88 1.68 16.16 8.84
C ALA A 88 3.13 15.64 8.83
N THR A 89 3.48 14.78 9.79
CA THR A 89 4.80 14.15 9.90
C THR A 89 4.66 12.66 10.21
N TRP A 90 5.57 11.86 9.65
CA TRP A 90 5.70 10.44 9.96
C TRP A 90 6.97 10.19 10.79
N PRO A 91 6.98 9.18 11.67
CA PRO A 91 8.18 8.83 12.45
C PRO A 91 9.27 8.11 11.61
N VAL A 92 9.09 8.06 10.28
CA VAL A 92 10.04 7.52 9.31
C VAL A 92 10.47 8.68 8.41
N GLU A 93 11.76 9.03 8.46
CA GLU A 93 12.30 10.17 7.73
C GLU A 93 12.71 9.84 6.30
N ARG A 94 13.03 8.56 6.03
CA ARG A 94 13.46 8.08 4.72
C ARG A 94 13.06 6.63 4.51
N ALA A 95 12.63 6.33 3.28
CA ALA A 95 12.43 4.97 2.78
C ALA A 95 12.85 4.90 1.31
N GLU A 96 13.41 3.78 0.88
CA GLU A 96 13.77 3.55 -0.51
C GLU A 96 12.58 3.18 -1.39
N ALA A 97 11.49 2.73 -0.78
CA ALA A 97 10.20 2.48 -1.43
C ALA A 97 9.05 2.72 -0.45
N VAL A 98 7.89 3.14 -0.96
CA VAL A 98 6.63 3.20 -0.21
C VAL A 98 5.63 2.27 -0.89
N LEU A 99 4.99 1.41 -0.10
CA LEU A 99 3.95 0.48 -0.56
C LEU A 99 2.64 0.75 0.16
N ASN A 100 1.55 0.70 -0.58
CA ASN A 100 0.21 0.72 -0.02
C ASN A 100 -0.70 -0.31 -0.70
N ILE A 101 -1.40 -1.11 0.09
CA ILE A 101 -2.31 -2.16 -0.38
C ILE A 101 -3.72 -1.87 0.10
N ASN A 102 -4.61 -1.51 -0.80
CA ASN A 102 -6.05 -1.28 -0.60
C ASN A 102 -6.47 -0.07 0.25
N MET A 103 -5.61 0.57 1.03
CA MET A 103 -6.02 1.67 1.93
C MET A 103 -6.79 2.77 1.19
N ALA A 104 -6.35 3.16 -0.01
CA ALA A 104 -6.97 4.23 -0.79
C ALA A 104 -8.49 4.05 -1.00
N HIS A 105 -8.99 2.81 -0.96
CA HIS A 105 -10.40 2.50 -1.18
C HIS A 105 -11.19 2.32 0.12
N ILE A 106 -10.52 1.97 1.22
CA ILE A 106 -11.12 1.71 2.54
C ILE A 106 -10.76 2.78 3.57
N SER A 107 -10.51 3.98 3.08
CA SER A 107 -10.24 5.19 3.87
C SER A 107 -10.87 6.41 3.18
N PRO A 108 -11.05 7.54 3.88
CA PRO A 108 -11.36 8.83 3.25
C PRO A 108 -10.27 9.24 2.25
N TRP A 109 -10.65 10.06 1.24
CA TRP A 109 -9.72 10.51 0.20
C TRP A 109 -8.51 11.27 0.75
N GLU A 110 -8.70 11.98 1.86
CA GLU A 110 -7.67 12.71 2.59
C GLU A 110 -6.51 11.79 3.04
N ALA A 111 -6.79 10.53 3.34
CA ALA A 111 -5.75 9.55 3.66
C ALA A 111 -4.88 9.20 2.43
N THR A 112 -5.49 9.17 1.23
CA THR A 112 -4.73 9.01 -0.02
C THR A 112 -3.87 10.25 -0.29
N ILE A 113 -4.41 11.45 -0.09
CA ILE A 113 -3.64 12.70 -0.20
C ILE A 113 -2.46 12.70 0.78
N GLY A 114 -2.71 12.36 2.04
CA GLY A 114 -1.66 12.27 3.06
C GLY A 114 -0.61 11.20 2.76
N LEU A 115 -1.01 10.06 2.16
CA LEU A 115 -0.07 9.04 1.66
C LEU A 115 0.86 9.64 0.60
N LEU A 116 0.32 10.39 -0.38
CA LEU A 116 1.12 11.05 -1.42
C LEU A 116 2.07 12.09 -0.83
N ASP A 117 1.59 12.94 0.09
CA ASP A 117 2.41 13.93 0.79
C ASP A 117 3.55 13.27 1.58
N GLY A 118 3.23 12.18 2.30
CA GLY A 118 4.20 11.41 3.07
C GLY A 118 5.23 10.72 2.18
N ALA A 119 4.79 10.06 1.11
CA ALA A 119 5.68 9.39 0.16
C ALA A 119 6.65 10.39 -0.50
N ALA A 120 6.16 11.55 -0.95
CA ALA A 120 7.01 12.59 -1.54
C ALA A 120 8.08 13.12 -0.57
N ARG A 121 7.81 13.09 0.76
CA ARG A 121 8.80 13.51 1.77
C ARG A 121 9.87 12.47 2.06
N VAL A 122 9.50 11.18 2.08
CA VAL A 122 10.41 10.12 2.55
C VAL A 122 11.16 9.43 1.43
N LEU A 123 10.66 9.49 0.18
CA LEU A 123 11.29 8.85 -0.96
C LEU A 123 12.46 9.67 -1.49
N PRO A 124 13.58 9.03 -1.87
CA PRO A 124 14.61 9.68 -2.66
C PRO A 124 14.13 9.90 -4.11
N VAL A 125 14.80 10.76 -4.85
CA VAL A 125 14.61 10.88 -6.30
C VAL A 125 14.75 9.51 -6.97
N GLY A 126 13.78 9.15 -7.82
CA GLY A 126 13.65 7.83 -8.43
C GLY A 126 13.08 6.75 -7.50
N GLY A 127 12.79 7.06 -6.24
CA GLY A 127 12.18 6.12 -5.30
C GLY A 127 10.73 5.81 -5.67
N PRO A 128 10.32 4.52 -5.64
CA PRO A 128 8.98 4.10 -6.05
C PRO A 128 7.95 4.29 -4.93
N LEU A 129 6.80 4.87 -5.29
CA LEU A 129 5.53 4.72 -4.60
C LEU A 129 4.69 3.69 -5.36
N ILE A 130 4.28 2.63 -4.70
CA ILE A 130 3.54 1.52 -5.30
C ILE A 130 2.19 1.37 -4.60
N LEU A 131 1.10 1.36 -5.39
CA LEU A 131 -0.25 1.17 -4.87
C LEU A 131 -0.91 -0.04 -5.51
N TYR A 132 -1.62 -0.83 -4.70
CA TYR A 132 -2.44 -1.95 -5.17
C TYR A 132 -3.89 -1.76 -4.77
N GLY A 133 -4.81 -2.05 -5.69
CA GLY A 133 -6.24 -2.05 -5.41
C GLY A 133 -7.13 -2.15 -6.64
N PRO A 134 -8.47 -2.11 -6.44
CA PRO A 134 -9.48 -2.16 -7.50
C PRO A 134 -9.77 -0.75 -8.05
N TRP A 135 -8.87 -0.22 -8.86
CA TRP A 135 -8.94 1.12 -9.42
C TRP A 135 -9.95 1.24 -10.54
N ILE A 136 -10.65 2.39 -10.64
CA ILE A 136 -11.42 2.80 -11.81
C ILE A 136 -10.47 3.47 -12.79
N VAL A 137 -10.59 3.13 -14.08
CA VAL A 137 -9.77 3.68 -15.17
C VAL A 137 -10.69 4.29 -16.22
N GLU A 138 -10.37 5.50 -16.67
CA GLU A 138 -11.14 6.17 -17.71
C GLU A 138 -11.13 5.38 -19.02
N GLY A 139 -12.31 5.30 -19.67
CA GLY A 139 -12.46 4.53 -20.91
C GLY A 139 -12.45 3.02 -20.76
N VAL A 140 -12.31 2.49 -19.53
CA VAL A 140 -12.36 1.05 -19.23
C VAL A 140 -13.61 0.76 -18.43
N GLU A 141 -14.42 -0.20 -18.87
CA GLU A 141 -15.58 -0.64 -18.13
C GLU A 141 -15.19 -1.23 -16.77
N THR A 142 -15.78 -0.71 -15.71
CA THR A 142 -15.54 -1.22 -14.36
C THR A 142 -16.26 -2.57 -14.18
N ALA A 143 -15.52 -3.60 -13.80
CA ALA A 143 -16.06 -4.94 -13.62
C ALA A 143 -17.22 -4.96 -12.60
N PRO A 144 -18.27 -5.77 -12.82
CA PRO A 144 -19.41 -5.85 -11.91
C PRO A 144 -19.03 -6.16 -10.47
N SER A 145 -18.00 -7.00 -10.25
CA SER A 145 -17.46 -7.29 -8.91
C SER A 145 -16.90 -6.06 -8.21
N ASN A 146 -16.23 -5.17 -8.95
CA ASN A 146 -15.69 -3.92 -8.42
C ASN A 146 -16.80 -2.90 -8.11
N LEU A 147 -17.84 -2.84 -8.95
CA LEU A 147 -19.02 -2.01 -8.67
C LEU A 147 -19.76 -2.47 -7.42
N ALA A 148 -19.91 -3.79 -7.24
CA ALA A 148 -20.52 -4.35 -6.03
C ALA A 148 -19.67 -4.06 -4.78
N PHE A 149 -18.35 -4.15 -4.90
CA PHE A 149 -17.42 -3.81 -3.81
C PHE A 149 -17.48 -2.32 -3.47
N ASP A 150 -17.51 -1.43 -4.46
CA ASP A 150 -17.68 0.01 -4.25
C ASP A 150 -18.96 0.34 -3.49
N ALA A 151 -20.07 -0.28 -3.88
CA ALA A 151 -21.36 -0.11 -3.21
C ALA A 151 -21.31 -0.62 -1.75
N ASP A 152 -20.63 -1.74 -1.48
CA ASP A 152 -20.44 -2.26 -0.13
C ASP A 152 -19.60 -1.31 0.73
N LEU A 153 -18.49 -0.80 0.19
CA LEU A 153 -17.64 0.15 0.88
C LEU A 153 -18.40 1.42 1.27
N LYS A 154 -19.14 2.03 0.33
CA LYS A 154 -19.94 3.24 0.56
C LYS A 154 -21.07 3.03 1.58
N ARG A 155 -21.64 1.82 1.64
CA ARG A 155 -22.62 1.45 2.66
C ARG A 155 -22.00 1.39 4.06
N ARG A 156 -20.76 0.90 4.18
CA ARG A 156 -20.02 0.82 5.45
C ARG A 156 -19.55 2.20 5.90
N ASN A 157 -19.04 2.99 4.98
CA ASN A 157 -18.63 4.38 5.23
C ASN A 157 -18.77 5.19 3.94
N PRO A 158 -19.60 6.26 3.90
CA PRO A 158 -19.82 7.07 2.70
C PRO A 158 -18.55 7.75 2.15
N ALA A 159 -17.52 7.93 2.96
CA ALA A 159 -16.23 8.49 2.53
C ALA A 159 -15.32 7.45 1.83
N TRP A 160 -15.66 6.16 1.88
CA TRP A 160 -14.93 5.07 1.23
C TRP A 160 -15.45 4.81 -0.18
N GLY A 161 -14.68 4.10 -0.97
CA GLY A 161 -15.07 3.68 -2.31
C GLY A 161 -13.89 3.60 -3.26
N LEU A 162 -14.16 3.10 -4.46
CA LEU A 162 -13.14 2.99 -5.49
C LEU A 162 -12.69 4.38 -5.95
N ARG A 163 -11.41 4.51 -6.24
CA ARG A 163 -10.79 5.76 -6.70
C ARG A 163 -10.41 5.62 -8.18
N ARG A 164 -10.38 6.75 -8.87
CA ARG A 164 -9.95 6.81 -10.27
C ARG A 164 -8.44 6.95 -10.33
N VAL A 165 -7.82 6.24 -11.27
CA VAL A 165 -6.38 6.34 -11.51
C VAL A 165 -5.99 7.76 -11.93
N GLU A 166 -6.82 8.41 -12.74
CA GLU A 166 -6.58 9.75 -13.26
C GLU A 166 -6.59 10.82 -12.16
N ASP A 167 -7.48 10.68 -11.17
CA ASP A 167 -7.52 11.60 -10.02
C ASP A 167 -6.30 11.39 -9.13
N LEU A 168 -5.92 10.13 -8.87
CA LEU A 168 -4.70 9.80 -8.14
C LEU A 168 -3.45 10.34 -8.85
N ALA A 169 -3.34 10.14 -10.17
CA ALA A 169 -2.19 10.59 -10.96
C ALA A 169 -2.02 12.11 -10.89
N ARG A 170 -3.10 12.87 -11.04
CA ARG A 170 -3.08 14.33 -10.94
C ARG A 170 -2.58 14.81 -9.58
N GLU A 171 -3.07 14.20 -8.49
CA GLU A 171 -2.64 14.53 -7.14
C GLU A 171 -1.18 14.12 -6.87
N ALA A 172 -0.74 12.98 -7.43
CA ALA A 172 0.62 12.50 -7.33
C ALA A 172 1.59 13.43 -8.08
N GLU A 173 1.28 13.80 -9.33
CA GLU A 173 2.09 14.70 -10.15
C GLU A 173 2.27 16.07 -9.50
N ALA A 174 1.23 16.62 -8.88
CA ALA A 174 1.30 17.88 -8.14
C ALA A 174 2.31 17.86 -6.98
N ARG A 175 2.73 16.65 -6.55
CA ARG A 175 3.69 16.40 -5.46
C ARG A 175 5.04 15.86 -5.94
N GLY A 176 5.28 15.85 -7.27
CA GLY A 176 6.50 15.32 -7.85
C GLY A 176 6.57 13.79 -7.87
N LEU A 177 5.43 13.10 -7.75
CA LEU A 177 5.33 11.65 -7.90
C LEU A 177 4.80 11.33 -9.30
N MET A 178 5.69 10.99 -10.22
CA MET A 178 5.36 10.84 -11.63
C MET A 178 4.88 9.43 -11.96
N PRO A 179 3.73 9.25 -12.66
CA PRO A 179 3.30 7.95 -13.13
C PRO A 179 4.39 7.29 -13.99
N ALA A 180 4.73 6.03 -13.72
CA ALA A 180 5.79 5.30 -14.40
C ALA A 180 5.35 4.00 -15.04
N ASP A 181 4.54 3.19 -14.38
CA ASP A 181 4.01 1.92 -14.91
C ASP A 181 2.69 1.54 -14.24
N GLN A 182 1.95 0.61 -14.85
CA GLN A 182 0.80 -0.05 -14.22
C GLN A 182 0.70 -1.50 -14.68
N LYS A 183 0.26 -2.38 -13.81
CA LYS A 183 0.01 -3.80 -14.11
C LYS A 183 -1.43 -4.17 -13.79
N ILE A 184 -2.06 -4.89 -14.72
CA ILE A 184 -3.35 -5.55 -14.46
C ILE A 184 -3.10 -6.75 -13.56
N MET A 185 -3.89 -6.84 -12.50
CA MET A 185 -3.77 -7.86 -11.48
C MET A 185 -5.01 -8.77 -11.45
N PRO A 186 -4.91 -9.98 -10.89
CA PRO A 186 -6.07 -10.85 -10.69
C PRO A 186 -7.23 -10.14 -9.97
N ALA A 187 -8.44 -10.63 -10.19
CA ALA A 187 -9.68 -10.13 -9.60
C ALA A 187 -9.94 -8.64 -9.88
N ASN A 188 -9.61 -8.19 -11.09
CA ASN A 188 -9.85 -6.82 -11.57
C ASN A 188 -9.17 -5.74 -10.72
N ASN A 189 -8.05 -6.06 -10.08
CA ASN A 189 -7.19 -5.10 -9.41
C ASN A 189 -6.11 -4.57 -10.35
N ARG A 190 -5.39 -3.56 -9.90
CA ARG A 190 -4.20 -3.01 -10.57
C ARG A 190 -3.11 -2.70 -9.55
N MET A 191 -1.87 -2.81 -10.00
CA MET A 191 -0.76 -2.15 -9.35
C MET A 191 -0.37 -0.91 -10.14
N LEU A 192 -0.10 0.17 -9.43
CA LEU A 192 0.30 1.46 -9.98
C LEU A 192 1.68 1.82 -9.42
N LEU A 193 2.57 2.25 -10.30
CA LEU A 193 3.91 2.71 -9.96
C LEU A 193 4.04 4.21 -10.24
N PHE A 194 4.49 4.95 -9.25
CA PHE A 194 4.93 6.34 -9.36
C PHE A 194 6.39 6.44 -8.93
N LEU A 195 7.16 7.30 -9.56
CA LEU A 195 8.54 7.59 -9.18
C LEU A 195 8.65 9.02 -8.67
N CYS A 196 9.35 9.20 -7.56
CA CYS A 196 9.66 10.52 -7.01
C CYS A 196 10.61 11.27 -7.97
N ALA A 197 10.25 12.50 -8.36
CA ALA A 197 11.02 13.34 -9.29
C ALA A 197 12.19 14.07 -8.62
#